data_02a0b2fac5ae7bd175b00cd0aabfb3e0
#
_entry.id   02a0b2fac5ae7bd175b00cd0aabfb3e0
#
_cell.length_a   1.000
_cell.length_b   1.000
_cell.length_c   1.000
_cell.angle_alpha   90.00
_cell.angle_beta   90.00
_cell.angle_gamma   90.00
#
_symmetry.space_group_name_H-M   'P 1'
#
loop_
_entity.id
_entity.type
_entity.pdbx_description
1 polymer ?
#
loop_
_entity_poly.entity_id
_entity_poly.type
_entity_poly.pdbx_seq_one_letter_code
_entity_poly.pdbx_strand_id
1 'polypeptide(L)'
;IELLLPFICVKSVENKSGYPSLKKILKYGKQEILTRMDVPLYARKGYDKNYLGPAVYHSLKYDFRYGDYLQMGIVGEKDAGEPLFALQNKKGYDYYSFYCLLKTSGRLKSLALGNYKLSFGQGLVLSTDFRLGKTFSMSTSEYRTGGIRKHSSTDEYNYFRGVAATMELLRCLELSVFYSHRSMDGVVKNGEITSIFKTGLHRTEKEADKMDVFTMQLAGGNLTYEKNKLKIGMTGIYYFFNHPYEPDLKKYAKYNLHGNNFYNLGVDYKYRLGKLVWVGEGAVGKQGYALLNQLKYRLLTSYQLLLIHRYYSHNYCSFFSHSFGESGTPQNENGWYLAAEATPLEHWKFFASLDLFSFPWWKYRISKPSQGMDGMFQATYSPRRNLSVYLNYRYRQKERDVPETGGKVTLPVYHHKFRCRLTYMPKGFVCRTT
;
A
#
# COMPACT_ATOMS: atom_id res chain seq x y z
N ILE A 1 37.53 2.80 11.03
CA ILE A 1 36.84 1.64 11.64
C ILE A 1 37.74 1.01 12.72
N GLU A 2 39.05 0.83 12.49
CA GLU A 2 40.00 0.21 13.46
C GLU A 2 40.11 1.00 14.77
N LEU A 3 40.01 2.31 14.76
CA LEU A 3 40.01 3.17 15.95
C LEU A 3 38.77 3.02 16.86
N LEU A 4 37.70 2.44 16.36
CA LEU A 4 36.47 2.20 17.12
C LEU A 4 36.39 0.80 17.73
N LEU A 5 37.20 -0.15 17.26
CA LEU A 5 37.21 -1.52 17.75
C LEU A 5 37.42 -1.70 19.26
N PRO A 6 38.25 -0.88 19.97
CA PRO A 6 38.38 -0.98 21.41
C PRO A 6 37.15 -0.53 22.20
N PHE A 7 36.25 0.23 21.57
CA PHE A 7 35.06 0.79 22.21
C PHE A 7 33.77 0.06 21.82
N ILE A 8 33.84 -0.89 20.90
CA ILE A 8 32.69 -1.68 20.44
C ILE A 8 32.85 -3.11 20.97
N CYS A 9 32.25 -3.37 22.11
CA CYS A 9 32.02 -4.73 22.55
C CYS A 9 30.89 -5.34 21.73
N VAL A 10 31.20 -6.02 20.63
CA VAL A 10 30.24 -6.88 19.95
C VAL A 10 30.01 -8.08 20.86
N LYS A 11 29.06 -7.99 21.79
CA LYS A 11 28.55 -9.21 22.41
C LYS A 11 27.99 -10.06 21.27
N SER A 12 28.65 -11.16 20.96
CA SER A 12 28.01 -12.22 20.20
C SER A 12 26.70 -12.52 20.94
N VAL A 13 25.58 -12.19 20.33
CA VAL A 13 24.31 -12.70 20.79
C VAL A 13 24.40 -14.19 20.57
N GLU A 14 24.75 -14.94 21.64
CA GLU A 14 24.57 -16.38 21.64
C GLU A 14 23.14 -16.59 21.20
N ASN A 15 22.94 -17.08 19.99
CA ASN A 15 21.69 -17.60 19.52
C ASN A 15 21.37 -18.83 20.38
N LYS A 16 20.90 -18.61 21.61
CA LYS A 16 20.22 -19.65 22.37
C LYS A 16 19.02 -20.02 21.56
N SER A 17 19.11 -21.13 20.86
CA SER A 17 18.06 -21.76 20.05
C SER A 17 16.91 -22.29 20.96
N GLY A 18 16.33 -21.42 21.76
CA GLY A 18 15.23 -21.72 22.65
C GLY A 18 14.15 -20.66 22.48
N TYR A 19 12.93 -21.09 22.20
CA TYR A 19 11.77 -20.20 22.23
C TYR A 19 11.66 -19.58 23.64
N PRO A 20 11.39 -18.26 23.72
CA PRO A 20 11.22 -17.60 25.02
C PRO A 20 10.05 -18.23 25.79
N SER A 21 10.23 -18.46 27.09
CA SER A 21 9.15 -19.00 27.91
C SER A 21 8.00 -18.01 28.01
N LEU A 22 6.78 -18.51 28.14
CA LEU A 22 5.57 -17.67 28.28
C LEU A 22 5.70 -16.66 29.45
N LYS A 23 6.32 -17.08 30.57
CA LYS A 23 6.59 -16.18 31.72
C LYS A 23 7.47 -14.99 31.34
N LYS A 24 8.52 -15.20 30.48
CA LYS A 24 9.38 -14.12 29.99
C LYS A 24 8.63 -13.21 29.03
N ILE A 25 7.83 -13.78 28.13
CA ILE A 25 7.01 -13.00 27.18
C ILE A 25 6.08 -12.08 27.96
N LEU A 26 5.32 -12.60 28.91
CA LEU A 26 4.37 -11.80 29.69
C LEU A 26 5.08 -10.76 30.58
N LYS A 27 6.20 -11.12 31.21
CA LYS A 27 6.93 -10.22 32.13
C LYS A 27 7.60 -9.05 31.41
N TYR A 28 8.15 -9.25 30.21
CA TYR A 28 8.94 -8.27 29.48
C TYR A 28 8.23 -7.75 28.22
N GLY A 29 7.02 -8.20 27.95
CA GLY A 29 6.19 -7.69 26.86
C GLY A 29 5.75 -6.25 27.14
N LYS A 30 5.86 -5.42 26.11
CA LYS A 30 5.32 -4.05 26.14
C LYS A 30 3.86 -4.07 25.76
N GLN A 31 3.05 -3.39 26.55
CA GLN A 31 1.62 -3.22 26.33
C GLN A 31 1.34 -1.75 26.04
N GLU A 32 0.51 -1.50 25.07
CA GLU A 32 0.11 -0.16 24.67
C GLU A 32 -1.40 -0.13 24.42
N ILE A 33 -2.08 0.81 25.05
CA ILE A 33 -3.47 1.13 24.76
C ILE A 33 -3.49 2.50 24.14
N LEU A 34 -4.01 2.60 22.93
CA LEU A 34 -4.19 3.85 22.23
C LEU A 34 -5.68 4.07 21.98
N THR A 35 -6.19 5.17 22.47
CA THR A 35 -7.53 5.65 22.12
C THR A 35 -7.42 6.93 21.32
N ARG A 36 -8.23 7.06 20.29
CA ARG A 36 -8.35 8.27 19.48
C ARG A 36 -9.83 8.64 19.36
N MET A 37 -10.12 9.90 19.62
CA MET A 37 -11.45 10.47 19.45
C MET A 37 -11.32 11.79 18.69
N ASP A 38 -12.00 11.91 17.54
CA ASP A 38 -12.05 13.13 16.76
C ASP A 38 -13.46 13.70 16.84
N VAL A 39 -13.59 14.88 17.41
CA VAL A 39 -14.86 15.59 17.56
C VAL A 39 -14.82 16.87 16.73
N PRO A 40 -15.72 17.05 15.75
CA PRO A 40 -15.79 18.29 15.00
C PRO A 40 -16.31 19.43 15.90
N LEU A 41 -15.64 20.58 15.87
CA LEU A 41 -16.09 21.79 16.61
C LEU A 41 -17.09 22.64 15.81
N TYR A 42 -17.60 22.11 14.71
CA TYR A 42 -18.58 22.79 13.83
C TYR A 42 -19.64 21.81 13.35
N ALA A 43 -20.84 22.33 13.06
CA ALA A 43 -21.91 21.53 12.51
C ALA A 43 -21.56 21.06 11.08
N ARG A 44 -21.61 19.75 10.82
CA ARG A 44 -21.42 19.15 9.51
C ARG A 44 -22.78 18.79 8.91
N LYS A 45 -22.98 19.03 7.63
CA LYS A 45 -24.17 18.60 6.92
C LYS A 45 -24.32 17.07 6.98
N GLY A 46 -25.52 16.57 7.20
CA GLY A 46 -25.87 15.15 7.23
C GLY A 46 -26.06 14.56 8.63
N TYR A 47 -25.45 15.14 9.68
CA TYR A 47 -25.61 14.62 11.04
C TYR A 47 -27.00 14.89 11.65
N ASP A 48 -27.70 15.89 11.15
CA ASP A 48 -29.02 16.25 11.68
C ASP A 48 -30.15 15.35 11.16
N LYS A 49 -29.96 14.65 10.03
CA LYS A 49 -31.07 13.95 9.35
C LYS A 49 -30.73 12.60 8.71
N ASN A 50 -29.48 12.34 8.34
CA ASN A 50 -29.14 11.24 7.45
C ASN A 50 -28.23 10.17 8.09
N TYR A 51 -27.45 10.53 9.11
CA TYR A 51 -26.50 9.60 9.71
C TYR A 51 -27.10 8.90 10.93
N LEU A 52 -26.75 7.61 11.09
CA LEU A 52 -27.26 6.72 12.13
C LEU A 52 -26.63 6.96 13.50
N GLY A 53 -25.46 7.61 13.53
CA GLY A 53 -24.70 7.85 14.74
C GLY A 53 -24.16 9.27 14.88
N PRO A 54 -23.51 9.59 15.99
CA PRO A 54 -22.98 10.92 16.29
C PRO A 54 -21.78 11.28 15.41
N ALA A 55 -21.51 12.58 15.27
CA ALA A 55 -20.39 13.14 14.48
C ALA A 55 -19.00 12.88 15.08
N VAL A 56 -18.84 11.83 15.88
CA VAL A 56 -17.62 11.49 16.58
C VAL A 56 -16.97 10.26 15.98
N TYR A 57 -15.73 10.41 15.51
CA TYR A 57 -14.85 9.26 15.22
C TYR A 57 -14.28 8.72 16.51
N HIS A 58 -14.22 7.42 16.67
CA HIS A 58 -13.57 6.80 17.82
C HIS A 58 -12.87 5.50 17.42
N SER A 59 -11.63 5.33 17.90
CA SER A 59 -10.92 4.06 17.80
C SER A 59 -10.22 3.71 19.10
N LEU A 60 -10.19 2.43 19.40
CA LEU A 60 -9.49 1.84 20.54
C LEU A 60 -8.58 0.74 20.01
N LYS A 61 -7.29 0.81 20.38
CA LYS A 61 -6.30 -0.18 20.00
C LYS A 61 -5.56 -0.67 21.24
N TYR A 62 -5.45 -1.99 21.36
CA TYR A 62 -4.55 -2.66 22.27
C TYR A 62 -3.44 -3.35 21.46
N ASP A 63 -2.18 -3.10 21.75
CA ASP A 63 -1.01 -3.70 21.11
C ASP A 63 -0.12 -4.31 22.21
N PHE A 64 0.16 -5.60 22.10
CA PHE A 64 1.13 -6.31 22.93
C PHE A 64 2.33 -6.69 22.05
N ARG A 65 3.54 -6.40 22.53
CA ARG A 65 4.76 -6.66 21.77
C ARG A 65 5.88 -7.20 22.67
N TYR A 66 6.41 -8.34 22.30
CA TYR A 66 7.64 -8.88 22.87
C TYR A 66 8.76 -8.87 21.83
N GLY A 67 9.50 -7.76 21.75
CA GLY A 67 10.47 -7.51 20.68
C GLY A 67 9.87 -7.66 19.30
N ASP A 68 10.60 -8.31 18.40
CA ASP A 68 10.09 -8.71 17.08
C ASP A 68 9.51 -10.13 17.06
N TYR A 69 9.67 -10.88 18.18
CA TYR A 69 9.25 -12.27 18.28
C TYR A 69 7.73 -12.44 18.25
N LEU A 70 7.02 -11.69 19.07
CA LEU A 70 5.55 -11.77 19.18
C LEU A 70 4.92 -10.40 19.17
N GLN A 71 3.94 -10.22 18.28
CA GLN A 71 3.13 -9.01 18.20
C GLN A 71 1.67 -9.44 18.07
N MET A 72 0.82 -9.01 18.99
CA MET A 72 -0.60 -9.29 18.96
C MET A 72 -1.39 -8.06 19.37
N GLY A 73 -2.63 -7.97 18.94
CA GLY A 73 -3.48 -6.87 19.34
C GLY A 73 -4.88 -6.94 18.77
N ILE A 74 -5.69 -6.01 19.26
CA ILE A 74 -7.07 -5.82 18.85
C ILE A 74 -7.26 -4.34 18.55
N VAL A 75 -7.99 -4.05 17.48
CA VAL A 75 -8.39 -2.70 17.09
C VAL A 75 -9.90 -2.69 16.94
N GLY A 76 -10.58 -1.76 17.59
CA GLY A 76 -11.98 -1.43 17.35
C GLY A 76 -12.06 -0.02 16.81
N GLU A 77 -12.94 0.21 15.84
CA GLU A 77 -13.08 1.50 15.18
C GLU A 77 -14.51 1.75 14.74
N LYS A 78 -14.93 3.00 14.82
CA LYS A 78 -16.14 3.51 14.21
C LYS A 78 -15.90 4.87 13.59
N ASP A 79 -16.40 5.06 12.40
CA ASP A 79 -16.36 6.35 11.72
C ASP A 79 -17.36 7.36 12.30
N ALA A 80 -17.10 8.64 12.03
CA ALA A 80 -18.04 9.69 12.39
C ALA A 80 -19.34 9.52 11.59
N GLY A 81 -20.47 9.41 12.28
CA GLY A 81 -21.80 9.14 11.71
C GLY A 81 -22.29 7.71 11.86
N GLU A 82 -21.44 6.81 12.36
CA GLU A 82 -21.81 5.43 12.66
C GLU A 82 -22.29 5.27 14.09
N PRO A 83 -23.25 4.34 14.35
CA PRO A 83 -23.72 4.04 15.70
C PRO A 83 -22.68 3.24 16.49
N LEU A 84 -22.69 3.37 17.82
CA LEU A 84 -21.90 2.58 18.75
C LEU A 84 -22.86 1.90 19.74
N PHE A 85 -22.76 0.58 19.90
CA PHE A 85 -23.65 -0.24 20.71
C PHE A 85 -25.14 -0.10 20.35
N ALA A 86 -25.46 0.29 19.12
CA ALA A 86 -26.83 0.53 18.67
C ALA A 86 -27.03 0.07 17.20
N LEU A 87 -28.28 -0.12 16.81
CA LEU A 87 -28.69 -0.51 15.45
C LEU A 87 -27.94 -1.76 14.95
N GLN A 88 -27.24 -1.66 13.81
CA GLN A 88 -26.42 -2.74 13.23
C GLN A 88 -25.19 -3.05 14.09
N ASN A 89 -24.66 -2.09 14.85
CA ASN A 89 -23.43 -2.21 15.63
C ASN A 89 -23.69 -2.61 17.10
N LYS A 90 -24.60 -3.56 17.35
CA LYS A 90 -24.95 -4.05 18.71
C LYS A 90 -23.75 -4.54 19.52
N LYS A 91 -22.67 -4.98 18.86
CA LYS A 91 -21.44 -5.47 19.49
C LYS A 91 -20.44 -4.35 19.83
N GLY A 92 -20.76 -3.10 19.54
CA GLY A 92 -19.95 -1.93 19.82
C GLY A 92 -19.47 -1.20 18.59
N TYR A 93 -18.25 -1.48 18.15
CA TYR A 93 -17.67 -0.86 16.98
C TYR A 93 -18.20 -1.44 15.68
N ASP A 94 -18.10 -0.66 14.62
CA ASP A 94 -18.40 -1.07 13.27
C ASP A 94 -17.35 -2.06 12.76
N TYR A 95 -16.10 -1.74 12.98
CA TYR A 95 -14.97 -2.54 12.54
C TYR A 95 -14.17 -3.11 13.70
N TYR A 96 -13.78 -4.39 13.57
CA TYR A 96 -12.86 -5.07 14.46
C TYR A 96 -11.73 -5.75 13.70
N SER A 97 -10.50 -5.47 14.11
CA SER A 97 -9.31 -6.17 13.66
C SER A 97 -8.62 -6.85 14.84
N PHE A 98 -8.26 -8.11 14.69
CA PHE A 98 -7.40 -8.81 15.62
C PHE A 98 -6.24 -9.45 14.86
N TYR A 99 -5.06 -9.43 15.42
CA TYR A 99 -3.86 -9.98 14.80
C TYR A 99 -2.94 -10.62 15.83
N CYS A 100 -2.27 -11.67 15.40
CA CYS A 100 -1.16 -12.29 16.11
C CYS A 100 -0.06 -12.59 15.07
N LEU A 101 1.11 -12.01 15.23
CA LEU A 101 2.28 -12.22 14.37
C LEU A 101 3.42 -12.75 15.21
N LEU A 102 3.84 -13.97 14.93
CA LEU A 102 5.01 -14.63 15.48
C LEU A 102 6.14 -14.58 14.45
N LYS A 103 7.35 -14.18 14.86
CA LYS A 103 8.56 -14.24 14.05
C LYS A 103 9.62 -15.05 14.78
N THR A 104 10.23 -16.00 14.11
CA THR A 104 11.24 -16.86 14.73
C THR A 104 12.52 -16.89 13.89
N SER A 105 13.62 -17.31 14.51
CA SER A 105 14.90 -17.53 13.83
C SER A 105 15.06 -18.96 13.28
N GLY A 106 14.07 -19.83 13.49
CA GLY A 106 14.07 -21.22 13.02
C GLY A 106 13.64 -21.37 11.57
N ARG A 107 13.30 -22.60 11.19
CA ARG A 107 12.74 -22.90 9.84
C ARG A 107 11.41 -22.18 9.58
N LEU A 108 10.56 -22.07 10.59
CA LEU A 108 9.36 -21.23 10.53
C LEU A 108 9.81 -19.77 10.77
N LYS A 109 9.86 -18.96 9.75
CA LYS A 109 10.29 -17.55 9.86
C LYS A 109 9.21 -16.64 10.42
N SER A 110 7.98 -16.85 9.97
CA SER A 110 6.83 -16.06 10.46
C SER A 110 5.53 -16.86 10.41
N LEU A 111 4.64 -16.56 11.35
CA LEU A 111 3.26 -17.06 11.40
C LEU A 111 2.34 -15.91 11.75
N ALA A 112 1.34 -15.65 10.93
CA ALA A 112 0.31 -14.67 11.19
C ALA A 112 -1.04 -15.35 11.32
N LEU A 113 -1.80 -14.96 12.35
CA LEU A 113 -3.16 -15.41 12.61
C LEU A 113 -4.06 -14.17 12.76
N GLY A 114 -5.28 -14.27 12.26
CA GLY A 114 -6.26 -13.17 12.26
C GLY A 114 -6.06 -12.23 11.07
N ASN A 115 -6.01 -10.93 11.31
CA ASN A 115 -5.88 -9.93 10.25
C ASN A 115 -4.41 -9.66 9.91
N TYR A 116 -4.04 -9.84 8.66
CA TYR A 116 -2.67 -9.66 8.18
C TYR A 116 -2.61 -8.94 6.85
N LYS A 117 -1.45 -8.43 6.50
CA LYS A 117 -1.12 -7.80 5.23
C LYS A 117 -0.07 -8.63 4.49
N LEU A 118 -0.19 -8.62 3.17
CA LEU A 118 0.73 -9.29 2.26
C LEU A 118 1.27 -8.30 1.23
N SER A 119 2.56 -8.43 0.92
CA SER A 119 3.17 -7.70 -0.18
C SER A 119 4.35 -8.51 -0.71
N PHE A 120 4.31 -8.85 -2.00
CA PHE A 120 5.37 -9.59 -2.68
C PHE A 120 5.74 -8.88 -3.98
N GLY A 121 6.98 -9.06 -4.44
CA GLY A 121 7.51 -8.46 -5.65
C GLY A 121 7.40 -6.94 -5.66
N GLN A 122 6.98 -6.39 -6.81
CA GLN A 122 6.69 -4.97 -7.00
C GLN A 122 5.20 -4.64 -6.86
N GLY A 123 4.39 -5.64 -6.45
CA GLY A 123 2.97 -5.53 -6.16
C GLY A 123 2.08 -5.55 -7.40
N LEU A 124 2.53 -6.17 -8.48
CA LEU A 124 1.67 -6.45 -9.63
C LEU A 124 0.65 -7.52 -9.30
N VAL A 125 1.08 -8.61 -8.63
CA VAL A 125 0.17 -9.68 -8.21
C VAL A 125 -0.52 -9.35 -6.90
N LEU A 126 0.26 -9.01 -5.86
CA LEU A 126 -0.26 -8.89 -4.49
C LEU A 126 0.50 -7.83 -3.68
N SER A 127 -0.21 -6.79 -3.28
CA SER A 127 0.28 -5.80 -2.33
C SER A 127 -0.87 -5.06 -1.67
N THR A 128 -0.98 -5.16 -0.35
CA THR A 128 -1.93 -4.39 0.46
C THR A 128 -1.28 -3.17 1.11
N ASP A 129 -0.11 -2.77 0.61
CA ASP A 129 0.63 -1.63 1.14
C ASP A 129 0.10 -0.29 0.63
N PHE A 130 0.09 0.68 1.54
CA PHE A 130 -0.14 2.06 1.15
C PHE A 130 1.04 2.58 0.30
N ARG A 131 0.74 3.26 -0.80
CA ARG A 131 1.76 3.88 -1.65
C ARG A 131 1.92 5.35 -1.32
N LEU A 132 3.09 5.69 -0.89
CA LEU A 132 3.58 7.06 -0.81
C LEU A 132 3.91 7.52 -2.23
N GLY A 133 3.38 8.61 -2.71
CA GLY A 133 3.47 9.10 -4.09
C GLY A 133 4.83 8.93 -4.82
N LYS A 134 4.93 9.35 -6.07
CA LYS A 134 6.09 9.12 -6.96
C LYS A 134 7.44 9.57 -6.40
N THR A 135 7.46 10.61 -5.56
CA THR A 135 8.68 11.11 -4.90
C THR A 135 9.38 10.06 -4.04
N PHE A 136 8.61 9.22 -3.38
CA PHE A 136 9.15 8.16 -2.52
C PHE A 136 9.71 6.96 -3.29
N SER A 137 9.49 6.87 -4.61
CA SER A 137 10.01 5.77 -5.43
C SER A 137 11.54 5.69 -5.34
N MET A 138 12.24 6.83 -5.21
CA MET A 138 13.70 6.86 -5.08
C MET A 138 14.19 6.12 -3.83
N SER A 139 13.50 6.24 -2.69
CA SER A 139 13.86 5.56 -1.46
C SER A 139 13.29 4.15 -1.35
N THR A 140 12.11 3.89 -1.93
CA THR A 140 11.39 2.62 -1.76
C THR A 140 11.68 1.60 -2.85
N SER A 141 12.28 1.97 -3.97
CA SER A 141 12.57 1.07 -5.10
C SER A 141 13.42 -0.16 -4.71
N GLU A 142 14.34 -0.01 -3.76
CA GLU A 142 15.20 -1.11 -3.32
C GLU A 142 14.66 -1.87 -2.10
N TYR A 143 13.87 -1.22 -1.26
CA TYR A 143 13.48 -1.69 0.07
C TYR A 143 11.96 -1.80 0.19
N ARG A 144 11.32 -2.55 -0.70
CA ARG A 144 9.97 -2.97 -0.38
C ARG A 144 10.04 -4.00 0.73
N THR A 145 9.53 -3.64 1.91
CA THR A 145 9.30 -4.60 2.99
C THR A 145 8.20 -5.55 2.54
N GLY A 146 8.62 -6.65 1.91
CA GLY A 146 7.71 -7.68 1.46
C GLY A 146 7.34 -8.67 2.56
N GLY A 147 6.50 -9.64 2.19
CA GLY A 147 6.12 -10.76 3.03
C GLY A 147 4.89 -10.50 3.89
N ILE A 148 4.80 -11.29 4.95
CA ILE A 148 3.65 -11.32 5.86
C ILE A 148 3.84 -10.30 6.98
N ARG A 149 2.83 -9.47 7.21
CA ARG A 149 2.83 -8.44 8.26
C ARG A 149 1.49 -8.39 8.99
N LYS A 150 1.50 -7.93 10.24
CA LYS A 150 0.27 -7.68 11.00
C LYS A 150 -0.57 -6.58 10.36
N HIS A 151 -1.87 -6.67 10.44
CA HIS A 151 -2.80 -5.59 10.16
C HIS A 151 -3.27 -4.96 11.48
N SER A 152 -2.69 -3.83 11.83
CA SER A 152 -3.00 -3.07 13.06
C SER A 152 -3.57 -1.68 12.75
N SER A 153 -4.16 -1.52 11.57
CA SER A 153 -4.80 -0.31 11.06
C SER A 153 -6.31 -0.44 11.12
N THR A 154 -6.98 0.70 11.02
CA THR A 154 -8.43 0.82 10.82
C THR A 154 -8.84 0.77 9.34
N ASP A 155 -7.96 0.36 8.43
CA ASP A 155 -8.27 0.15 7.01
C ASP A 155 -9.09 -1.13 6.83
N GLU A 156 -10.34 -1.01 6.48
CA GLU A 156 -11.32 -2.10 6.37
C GLU A 156 -11.25 -2.87 5.06
N TYR A 157 -10.46 -2.42 4.11
CA TYR A 157 -10.38 -3.07 2.80
C TYR A 157 -9.03 -3.78 2.55
N ASN A 158 -7.90 -3.12 2.83
CA ASN A 158 -6.56 -3.60 2.44
C ASN A 158 -5.93 -4.55 3.47
N TYR A 159 -6.61 -5.65 3.76
CA TYR A 159 -6.12 -6.73 4.64
C TYR A 159 -6.68 -8.08 4.24
N PHE A 160 -6.11 -9.13 4.81
CA PHE A 160 -6.59 -10.51 4.73
C PHE A 160 -6.89 -11.01 6.14
N ARG A 161 -7.85 -11.94 6.26
CA ARG A 161 -8.24 -12.55 7.55
C ARG A 161 -8.14 -14.07 7.45
N GLY A 162 -7.31 -14.67 8.29
CA GLY A 162 -7.08 -16.12 8.29
C GLY A 162 -5.71 -16.48 8.82
N VAL A 163 -4.93 -17.22 8.03
CA VAL A 163 -3.60 -17.71 8.41
C VAL A 163 -2.60 -17.49 7.30
N ALA A 164 -1.37 -17.11 7.68
CA ALA A 164 -0.26 -17.02 6.75
C ALA A 164 1.04 -17.42 7.45
N ALA A 165 1.91 -18.15 6.75
CA ALA A 165 3.19 -18.61 7.27
C ALA A 165 4.28 -18.47 6.24
N THR A 166 5.50 -18.14 6.69
CA THR A 166 6.74 -18.21 5.89
C THR A 166 7.68 -19.23 6.49
N MET A 167 8.14 -20.17 5.68
CA MET A 167 9.07 -21.23 6.06
C MET A 167 10.31 -21.22 5.19
N GLU A 168 11.46 -21.44 5.80
CA GLU A 168 12.71 -21.71 5.10
C GLU A 168 12.75 -23.19 4.71
N LEU A 169 12.64 -23.48 3.42
CA LEU A 169 12.75 -24.84 2.88
C LEU A 169 14.22 -25.25 2.78
N LEU A 170 15.05 -24.37 2.24
CA LEU A 170 16.50 -24.52 2.09
C LEU A 170 17.15 -23.18 2.45
N ARG A 171 18.47 -23.16 2.70
CA ARG A 171 19.23 -21.94 3.11
C ARG A 171 19.01 -20.69 2.26
N CYS A 172 18.59 -20.84 1.02
CA CYS A 172 18.36 -19.73 0.10
C CYS A 172 16.94 -19.72 -0.46
N LEU A 173 16.05 -20.57 0.05
CA LEU A 173 14.72 -20.77 -0.50
C LEU A 173 13.67 -20.67 0.61
N GLU A 174 12.82 -19.67 0.52
CA GLU A 174 11.72 -19.43 1.43
C GLU A 174 10.37 -19.62 0.73
N LEU A 175 9.45 -20.31 1.38
CA LEU A 175 8.06 -20.48 0.94
C LEU A 175 7.15 -19.76 1.92
N SER A 176 6.36 -18.84 1.39
CA SER A 176 5.23 -18.23 2.10
C SER A 176 3.94 -18.82 1.57
N VAL A 177 3.06 -19.27 2.45
CA VAL A 177 1.71 -19.74 2.12
C VAL A 177 0.70 -18.96 2.93
N PHE A 178 -0.48 -18.70 2.35
CA PHE A 178 -1.52 -17.93 3.02
C PHE A 178 -2.90 -18.32 2.56
N TYR A 179 -3.84 -18.22 3.49
CA TYR A 179 -5.27 -18.41 3.26
C TYR A 179 -6.06 -17.34 3.97
N SER A 180 -7.04 -16.78 3.30
CA SER A 180 -7.93 -15.75 3.83
C SER A 180 -9.39 -16.09 3.52
N HIS A 181 -10.24 -15.92 4.51
CA HIS A 181 -11.70 -15.94 4.37
C HIS A 181 -12.26 -14.74 5.11
N ARG A 182 -12.98 -13.88 4.40
CA ARG A 182 -13.63 -12.70 5.01
C ARG A 182 -14.88 -12.28 4.26
N SER A 183 -15.79 -11.62 4.97
CA SER A 183 -16.88 -10.87 4.38
C SER A 183 -16.38 -9.56 3.77
N MET A 184 -17.10 -9.04 2.81
CA MET A 184 -16.80 -7.80 2.09
C MET A 184 -18.07 -7.00 1.83
N ASP A 185 -17.90 -5.69 1.79
CA ASP A 185 -18.96 -4.75 1.51
C ASP A 185 -19.21 -4.59 0.02
N GLY A 186 -20.48 -4.45 -0.33
CA GLY A 186 -20.83 -4.31 -1.72
C GLY A 186 -22.33 -4.15 -1.95
N VAL A 187 -22.73 -4.35 -3.19
CA VAL A 187 -24.14 -4.46 -3.56
C VAL A 187 -24.34 -5.78 -4.27
N VAL A 188 -25.19 -6.62 -3.69
CA VAL A 188 -25.66 -7.86 -4.30
C VAL A 188 -27.08 -7.66 -4.80
N LYS A 189 -27.33 -7.90 -6.10
CA LYS A 189 -28.64 -7.84 -6.74
C LYS A 189 -28.85 -9.11 -7.52
N ASN A 190 -30.01 -9.74 -7.36
CA ASN A 190 -30.37 -10.99 -8.05
C ASN A 190 -29.31 -12.10 -7.92
N GLY A 191 -28.58 -12.15 -6.77
CA GLY A 191 -27.53 -13.12 -6.56
C GLY A 191 -26.16 -12.75 -7.18
N GLU A 192 -26.01 -11.57 -7.76
CA GLU A 192 -24.78 -11.09 -8.39
C GLU A 192 -24.22 -9.87 -7.67
N ILE A 193 -22.90 -9.80 -7.52
CA ILE A 193 -22.19 -8.64 -6.97
C ILE A 193 -22.06 -7.59 -8.06
N THR A 194 -22.78 -6.49 -7.94
CA THR A 194 -22.74 -5.39 -8.93
C THR A 194 -21.68 -4.34 -8.60
N SER A 195 -21.28 -4.20 -7.33
CA SER A 195 -20.21 -3.29 -6.92
C SER A 195 -19.57 -3.72 -5.60
N ILE A 196 -18.28 -3.42 -5.44
CA ILE A 196 -17.48 -3.67 -4.23
C ILE A 196 -17.14 -2.31 -3.61
N PHE A 197 -17.44 -2.15 -2.31
CA PHE A 197 -17.12 -0.95 -1.56
C PHE A 197 -15.78 -1.11 -0.83
N LYS A 198 -14.98 -0.03 -0.85
CA LYS A 198 -13.61 -0.03 -0.30
C LYS A 198 -13.43 0.99 0.81
N THR A 199 -14.50 1.69 1.18
CA THR A 199 -14.43 2.81 2.11
C THR A 199 -14.67 2.42 3.56
N GLY A 200 -15.34 1.32 3.83
CA GLY A 200 -15.74 0.88 5.17
C GLY A 200 -16.74 1.82 5.88
N LEU A 201 -17.47 2.68 5.14
CA LEU A 201 -18.38 3.67 5.73
C LEU A 201 -19.81 3.12 5.80
N HIS A 202 -20.38 3.04 7.00
CA HIS A 202 -21.74 2.54 7.28
C HIS A 202 -22.59 3.54 8.09
N ARG A 203 -22.55 4.82 7.66
CA ARG A 203 -23.14 5.97 8.37
C ARG A 203 -24.64 6.16 8.14
N THR A 204 -25.14 5.67 7.00
CA THR A 204 -26.54 5.77 6.59
C THR A 204 -27.13 4.37 6.43
N GLU A 205 -28.47 4.25 6.46
CA GLU A 205 -29.15 2.97 6.20
C GLU A 205 -28.69 2.32 4.89
N LYS A 206 -28.58 3.11 3.81
CA LYS A 206 -28.10 2.64 2.49
C LYS A 206 -26.64 2.21 2.49
N GLU A 207 -25.81 2.77 3.36
CA GLU A 207 -24.41 2.32 3.54
C GLU A 207 -24.38 1.05 4.39
N ALA A 208 -25.19 0.99 5.47
CA ALA A 208 -25.31 -0.18 6.35
C ALA A 208 -25.83 -1.44 5.62
N ASP A 209 -26.77 -1.27 4.68
CA ASP A 209 -27.28 -2.37 3.84
C ASP A 209 -26.20 -3.02 2.94
N LYS A 210 -25.03 -2.41 2.82
CA LYS A 210 -23.90 -2.88 2.01
C LYS A 210 -22.83 -3.60 2.82
N MET A 211 -22.95 -3.60 4.14
CA MET A 211 -21.99 -4.19 5.06
C MET A 211 -22.04 -5.72 4.97
N ASP A 212 -20.87 -6.34 4.80
CA ASP A 212 -20.67 -7.79 4.86
C ASP A 212 -21.61 -8.63 3.96
N VAL A 213 -22.01 -8.12 2.79
CA VAL A 213 -23.05 -8.74 1.95
C VAL A 213 -22.58 -9.93 1.12
N PHE A 214 -21.27 -10.12 0.95
CA PHE A 214 -20.71 -11.29 0.27
C PHE A 214 -19.39 -11.72 0.90
N THR A 215 -18.95 -12.94 0.59
CA THR A 215 -17.70 -13.48 1.13
C THR A 215 -16.66 -13.69 0.04
N MET A 216 -15.40 -13.47 0.41
CA MET A 216 -14.23 -13.73 -0.40
C MET A 216 -13.36 -14.78 0.27
N GLN A 217 -12.92 -15.77 -0.49
CA GLN A 217 -11.86 -16.68 -0.10
C GLN A 217 -10.66 -16.48 -1.02
N LEU A 218 -9.47 -16.49 -0.45
CA LEU A 218 -8.21 -16.35 -1.17
C LEU A 218 -7.18 -17.32 -0.61
N ALA A 219 -6.54 -18.06 -1.50
CA ALA A 219 -5.38 -18.88 -1.19
C ALA A 219 -4.22 -18.53 -2.12
N GLY A 220 -3.02 -18.65 -1.64
CA GLY A 220 -1.86 -18.37 -2.46
C GLY A 220 -0.54 -18.65 -1.78
N GLY A 221 0.54 -18.37 -2.52
CA GLY A 221 1.88 -18.56 -2.04
C GLY A 221 2.90 -17.70 -2.77
N ASN A 222 4.04 -17.58 -2.15
CA ASN A 222 5.23 -16.96 -2.73
C ASN A 222 6.44 -17.84 -2.45
N LEU A 223 7.17 -18.18 -3.49
CA LEU A 223 8.47 -18.88 -3.40
C LEU A 223 9.56 -17.88 -3.71
N THR A 224 10.45 -17.64 -2.75
CA THR A 224 11.57 -16.69 -2.88
C THR A 224 12.90 -17.43 -2.80
N TYR A 225 13.71 -17.29 -3.83
CA TYR A 225 15.12 -17.69 -3.84
C TYR A 225 16.00 -16.45 -3.70
N GLU A 226 16.85 -16.42 -2.68
CA GLU A 226 17.78 -15.31 -2.45
C GLU A 226 19.19 -15.85 -2.18
N LYS A 227 20.13 -15.53 -3.07
CA LYS A 227 21.55 -15.88 -2.92
C LYS A 227 22.43 -14.76 -3.43
N ASN A 228 23.36 -14.28 -2.60
CA ASN A 228 24.31 -13.22 -2.89
C ASN A 228 23.62 -11.92 -3.39
N LYS A 229 23.77 -11.64 -4.68
CA LYS A 229 23.28 -10.40 -5.32
C LYS A 229 21.95 -10.60 -6.05
N LEU A 230 21.46 -11.83 -6.12
CA LEU A 230 20.26 -12.22 -6.86
C LEU A 230 19.15 -12.64 -5.90
N LYS A 231 17.97 -12.07 -6.09
CA LYS A 231 16.72 -12.51 -5.50
C LYS A 231 15.72 -12.74 -6.62
N ILE A 232 15.04 -13.87 -6.63
CA ILE A 232 13.95 -14.19 -7.55
C ILE A 232 12.77 -14.63 -6.70
N GLY A 233 11.61 -14.10 -6.99
CA GLY A 233 10.35 -14.47 -6.34
C GLY A 233 9.33 -14.96 -7.37
N MET A 234 8.50 -15.92 -7.00
CA MET A 234 7.35 -16.36 -7.76
C MET A 234 6.12 -16.29 -6.86
N THR A 235 5.13 -15.50 -7.23
CA THR A 235 3.90 -15.28 -6.46
C THR A 235 2.70 -15.78 -7.23
N GLY A 236 1.84 -16.57 -6.58
CA GLY A 236 0.56 -17.00 -7.13
C GLY A 236 -0.56 -16.81 -6.13
N ILE A 237 -1.70 -16.32 -6.62
CA ILE A 237 -2.94 -16.20 -5.87
C ILE A 237 -4.11 -16.72 -6.68
N TYR A 238 -5.02 -17.39 -5.97
CA TYR A 238 -6.33 -17.77 -6.47
C TYR A 238 -7.39 -17.28 -5.47
N TYR A 239 -8.44 -16.65 -5.97
CA TYR A 239 -9.51 -16.15 -5.11
C TYR A 239 -10.85 -16.25 -5.79
N PHE A 240 -11.90 -16.42 -4.98
CA PHE A 240 -13.26 -16.49 -5.46
C PHE A 240 -14.23 -15.79 -4.50
N PHE A 241 -15.34 -15.35 -5.08
CA PHE A 241 -16.48 -14.79 -4.37
C PHE A 241 -17.63 -15.80 -4.33
N ASN A 242 -18.40 -15.80 -3.25
CA ASN A 242 -19.57 -16.69 -3.13
C ASN A 242 -20.71 -16.32 -4.08
N HIS A 243 -20.69 -15.13 -4.65
CA HIS A 243 -21.58 -14.66 -5.72
C HIS A 243 -20.75 -14.22 -6.92
N PRO A 244 -21.23 -14.38 -8.17
CA PRO A 244 -20.54 -13.86 -9.34
C PRO A 244 -20.45 -12.33 -9.28
N TYR A 245 -19.29 -11.80 -9.63
CA TYR A 245 -19.04 -10.37 -9.76
C TYR A 245 -19.39 -9.94 -11.18
N GLU A 246 -20.53 -9.24 -11.32
CA GLU A 246 -21.05 -8.75 -12.60
C GLU A 246 -21.31 -7.24 -12.47
N PRO A 247 -20.25 -6.41 -12.53
CA PRO A 247 -20.40 -4.97 -12.48
C PRO A 247 -20.99 -4.43 -13.79
N ASP A 248 -21.70 -3.30 -13.73
CA ASP A 248 -22.13 -2.57 -14.93
C ASP A 248 -20.91 -2.12 -15.73
N LEU A 249 -20.64 -2.81 -16.85
CA LEU A 249 -19.44 -2.62 -17.66
C LEU A 249 -19.63 -1.44 -18.63
N LYS A 250 -19.38 -0.24 -18.17
CA LYS A 250 -19.23 0.94 -19.03
C LYS A 250 -18.06 0.77 -20.00
N LYS A 251 -18.08 1.44 -21.14
CA LYS A 251 -17.04 1.31 -22.19
C LYS A 251 -15.62 1.38 -21.65
N TYR A 252 -15.34 2.27 -20.70
CA TYR A 252 -14.01 2.38 -20.08
C TYR A 252 -13.65 1.22 -19.13
N ALA A 253 -14.66 0.51 -18.62
CA ALA A 253 -14.50 -0.62 -17.70
C ALA A 253 -14.70 -1.99 -18.37
N LYS A 254 -14.82 -2.03 -19.71
CA LYS A 254 -15.11 -3.23 -20.51
C LYS A 254 -14.23 -4.45 -20.16
N TYR A 255 -12.99 -4.20 -19.80
CA TYR A 255 -12.00 -5.23 -19.50
C TYR A 255 -11.81 -5.49 -17.99
N ASN A 256 -12.67 -4.92 -17.15
CA ASN A 256 -12.65 -5.26 -15.73
C ASN A 256 -13.02 -6.72 -15.52
N LEU A 257 -12.58 -7.26 -14.39
CA LEU A 257 -12.90 -8.64 -14.02
C LEU A 257 -14.40 -8.83 -13.86
N HIS A 258 -14.88 -9.99 -14.29
CA HIS A 258 -16.23 -10.48 -14.09
C HIS A 258 -16.22 -12.01 -13.85
N GLY A 259 -17.30 -12.54 -13.26
CA GLY A 259 -17.40 -13.92 -12.81
C GLY A 259 -17.03 -14.09 -11.34
N ASN A 260 -16.81 -15.30 -10.88
CA ASN A 260 -16.58 -15.61 -9.47
C ASN A 260 -15.16 -16.11 -9.15
N ASN A 261 -14.41 -16.58 -10.14
CA ASN A 261 -13.08 -17.18 -9.96
C ASN A 261 -12.00 -16.35 -10.64
N PHE A 262 -10.92 -16.05 -9.92
CA PHE A 262 -9.84 -15.22 -10.38
C PHE A 262 -8.49 -15.76 -9.96
N TYR A 263 -7.47 -15.52 -10.77
CA TYR A 263 -6.09 -15.83 -10.43
C TYR A 263 -5.14 -14.77 -10.96
N ASN A 264 -4.02 -14.62 -10.29
CA ASN A 264 -2.88 -13.84 -10.77
C ASN A 264 -1.60 -14.61 -10.42
N LEU A 265 -0.68 -14.67 -11.36
CA LEU A 265 0.64 -15.27 -11.22
C LEU A 265 1.68 -14.23 -11.61
N GLY A 266 2.84 -14.25 -10.96
CA GLY A 266 3.91 -13.32 -11.30
C GLY A 266 5.27 -13.84 -10.86
N VAL A 267 6.29 -13.32 -11.53
CA VAL A 267 7.71 -13.55 -11.21
C VAL A 267 8.36 -12.20 -11.02
N ASP A 268 9.01 -12.03 -9.88
CA ASP A 268 9.79 -10.85 -9.56
C ASP A 268 11.27 -11.18 -9.42
N TYR A 269 12.10 -10.17 -9.64
CA TYR A 269 13.53 -10.31 -9.50
C TYR A 269 14.17 -9.03 -8.97
N LYS A 270 15.30 -9.20 -8.30
CA LYS A 270 16.21 -8.13 -7.91
C LYS A 270 17.64 -8.60 -8.10
N TYR A 271 18.38 -7.82 -8.86
CA TYR A 271 19.80 -8.08 -9.11
C TYR A 271 20.64 -6.85 -8.78
N ARG A 272 21.70 -7.02 -8.01
CA ARG A 272 22.60 -5.94 -7.62
C ARG A 272 23.97 -6.13 -8.26
N LEU A 273 24.35 -5.17 -9.12
CA LEU A 273 25.63 -5.14 -9.80
C LEU A 273 26.39 -3.85 -9.42
N GLY A 274 27.22 -3.93 -8.40
CA GLY A 274 27.94 -2.78 -7.87
C GLY A 274 27.02 -1.64 -7.47
N LYS A 275 27.09 -0.51 -8.18
CA LYS A 275 26.27 0.70 -7.98
C LYS A 275 24.89 0.62 -8.64
N LEU A 276 24.66 -0.40 -9.46
CA LEU A 276 23.41 -0.61 -10.18
C LEU A 276 22.54 -1.63 -9.47
N VAL A 277 21.26 -1.32 -9.29
CA VAL A 277 20.24 -2.23 -8.80
C VAL A 277 19.13 -2.32 -9.81
N TRP A 278 18.91 -3.51 -10.32
CA TRP A 278 17.84 -3.81 -11.25
C TRP A 278 16.77 -4.63 -10.55
N VAL A 279 15.52 -4.15 -10.59
CA VAL A 279 14.37 -4.77 -9.95
C VAL A 279 13.23 -4.80 -10.94
N GLY A 280 12.47 -5.87 -10.97
CA GLY A 280 11.30 -5.95 -11.83
C GLY A 280 10.32 -7.01 -11.39
N GLU A 281 9.15 -6.98 -12.00
CA GLU A 281 8.08 -7.97 -11.87
C GLU A 281 7.33 -8.08 -13.18
N GLY A 282 7.08 -9.31 -13.61
CA GLY A 282 6.13 -9.65 -14.66
C GLY A 282 4.98 -10.43 -14.08
N ALA A 283 3.76 -10.10 -14.44
CA ALA A 283 2.55 -10.75 -13.93
C ALA A 283 1.55 -11.03 -15.05
N VAL A 284 0.82 -12.13 -14.89
CA VAL A 284 -0.31 -12.51 -15.75
C VAL A 284 -1.55 -12.72 -14.89
N GLY A 285 -2.69 -12.39 -15.42
CA GLY A 285 -4.00 -12.62 -14.81
C GLY A 285 -4.91 -13.38 -15.75
N LYS A 286 -6.19 -13.49 -15.39
CA LYS A 286 -7.20 -14.20 -16.20
C LYS A 286 -7.26 -13.72 -17.65
N GLN A 287 -6.96 -12.45 -17.93
CA GLN A 287 -7.20 -11.86 -19.24
C GLN A 287 -6.03 -11.00 -19.79
N GLY A 288 -4.94 -10.85 -19.05
CA GLY A 288 -3.89 -9.94 -19.50
C GLY A 288 -2.60 -10.08 -18.72
N TYR A 289 -1.63 -9.19 -19.03
CA TYR A 289 -0.32 -9.19 -18.41
C TYR A 289 0.13 -7.78 -18.03
N ALA A 290 1.05 -7.71 -17.10
CA ALA A 290 1.67 -6.49 -16.61
C ALA A 290 3.17 -6.68 -16.42
N LEU A 291 3.95 -5.66 -16.74
CA LEU A 291 5.40 -5.63 -16.60
C LEU A 291 5.82 -4.33 -15.91
N LEU A 292 6.72 -4.45 -14.94
CA LEU A 292 7.36 -3.32 -14.27
C LEU A 292 8.86 -3.59 -14.14
N ASN A 293 9.67 -2.66 -14.63
CA ASN A 293 11.12 -2.71 -14.51
C ASN A 293 11.62 -1.41 -13.90
N GLN A 294 12.57 -1.51 -12.98
CA GLN A 294 13.20 -0.39 -12.30
C GLN A 294 14.71 -0.56 -12.33
N LEU A 295 15.40 0.48 -12.72
CA LEU A 295 16.85 0.55 -12.77
C LEU A 295 17.31 1.72 -11.90
N LYS A 296 17.98 1.43 -10.80
CA LYS A 296 18.52 2.45 -9.91
C LYS A 296 20.04 2.44 -9.99
N TYR A 297 20.62 3.60 -10.26
CA TYR A 297 22.06 3.79 -10.37
C TYR A 297 22.53 4.81 -9.34
N ARG A 298 23.48 4.41 -8.48
CA ARG A 298 24.15 5.28 -7.50
C ARG A 298 25.52 5.67 -8.05
N LEU A 299 25.58 6.82 -8.71
CA LEU A 299 26.84 7.31 -9.25
C LEU A 299 27.86 7.57 -8.12
N LEU A 300 27.44 8.34 -7.12
CA LEU A 300 28.14 8.65 -5.87
C LEU A 300 27.15 8.54 -4.70
N THR A 301 27.63 8.67 -3.47
CA THR A 301 26.75 8.77 -2.29
C THR A 301 25.76 9.94 -2.40
N SER A 302 26.16 11.00 -3.09
CA SER A 302 25.40 12.24 -3.27
C SER A 302 24.54 12.29 -4.54
N TYR A 303 24.64 11.32 -5.45
CA TYR A 303 23.92 11.33 -6.74
C TYR A 303 23.29 9.98 -7.04
N GLN A 304 21.99 9.98 -7.24
CA GLN A 304 21.22 8.79 -7.56
C GLN A 304 20.28 9.05 -8.74
N LEU A 305 20.17 8.07 -9.62
CA LEU A 305 19.25 8.06 -10.74
C LEU A 305 18.33 6.86 -10.63
N LEU A 306 17.06 7.03 -11.01
CA LEU A 306 16.06 5.97 -11.06
C LEU A 306 15.29 6.07 -12.37
N LEU A 307 15.29 4.97 -13.13
CA LEU A 307 14.47 4.79 -14.31
C LEU A 307 13.45 3.69 -14.04
N ILE A 308 12.17 3.95 -14.29
CA ILE A 308 11.10 2.96 -14.20
C ILE A 308 10.38 2.90 -15.54
N HIS A 309 10.28 1.71 -16.09
CA HIS A 309 9.38 1.40 -17.20
C HIS A 309 8.23 0.54 -16.71
N ARG A 310 7.02 0.87 -17.12
CA ARG A 310 5.81 0.10 -16.79
C ARG A 310 4.94 -0.10 -18.03
N TYR A 311 4.47 -1.32 -18.19
CA TYR A 311 3.49 -1.68 -19.19
C TYR A 311 2.42 -2.55 -18.57
N TYR A 312 1.21 -2.05 -18.53
CA TYR A 312 0.05 -2.76 -17.98
C TYR A 312 -1.00 -2.86 -19.08
N SER A 313 -1.25 -4.06 -19.57
CA SER A 313 -2.26 -4.25 -20.62
C SER A 313 -3.62 -3.78 -20.14
N HIS A 314 -4.49 -3.36 -21.05
CA HIS A 314 -5.81 -2.82 -20.71
C HIS A 314 -6.74 -3.87 -20.08
N ASN A 315 -6.47 -5.15 -20.31
CA ASN A 315 -7.19 -6.30 -19.78
C ASN A 315 -6.50 -6.98 -18.59
N TYR A 316 -5.33 -6.49 -18.13
CA TYR A 316 -4.75 -6.97 -16.88
C TYR A 316 -5.51 -6.41 -15.69
N CYS A 317 -6.01 -7.29 -14.82
CA CYS A 317 -6.69 -6.92 -13.59
C CYS A 317 -6.27 -7.81 -12.44
N SER A 318 -6.07 -7.20 -11.28
CA SER A 318 -5.93 -7.87 -9.99
C SER A 318 -6.58 -7.01 -8.91
N PHE A 319 -7.46 -7.58 -8.07
CA PHE A 319 -8.11 -6.85 -7.00
C PHE A 319 -7.15 -6.40 -5.90
N PHE A 320 -6.05 -7.15 -5.73
CA PHE A 320 -5.11 -6.96 -4.62
C PHE A 320 -3.75 -6.44 -5.07
N SER A 321 -3.66 -5.96 -6.30
CA SER A 321 -2.44 -5.36 -6.83
C SER A 321 -2.34 -3.89 -6.47
N HIS A 322 -1.14 -3.47 -6.10
CA HIS A 322 -0.83 -2.07 -5.84
C HIS A 322 0.63 -1.79 -6.26
N SER A 323 0.84 -1.46 -7.52
CA SER A 323 2.16 -1.24 -8.11
C SER A 323 2.39 0.22 -8.54
N PHE A 324 3.61 0.57 -9.00
CA PHE A 324 3.93 1.92 -9.44
C PHE A 324 3.13 2.29 -10.68
N GLY A 325 2.46 3.43 -10.70
CA GLY A 325 1.67 3.93 -11.82
C GLY A 325 1.01 5.27 -11.55
N GLU A 326 0.39 5.81 -12.56
CA GLU A 326 -0.46 6.99 -12.47
C GLU A 326 -1.86 6.63 -11.98
N SER A 327 -2.32 5.43 -12.31
CA SER A 327 -3.56 4.85 -11.82
C SER A 327 -3.37 4.17 -10.45
N GLY A 328 -4.45 4.01 -9.68
CA GLY A 328 -4.41 3.29 -8.39
C GLY A 328 -4.19 1.79 -8.55
N THR A 329 -4.57 1.24 -9.71
CA THR A 329 -4.41 -0.17 -10.08
C THR A 329 -3.52 -0.30 -11.32
N PRO A 330 -2.68 -1.34 -11.45
CA PRO A 330 -1.84 -1.59 -12.61
C PRO A 330 -2.66 -2.16 -13.78
N GLN A 331 -3.39 -1.31 -14.47
CA GLN A 331 -4.23 -1.64 -15.62
C GLN A 331 -4.21 -0.50 -16.63
N ASN A 332 -4.17 -0.82 -17.93
CA ASN A 332 -4.32 0.13 -19.02
C ASN A 332 -3.34 1.30 -18.93
N GLU A 333 -2.05 1.02 -18.75
CA GLU A 333 -1.04 2.08 -18.60
C GLU A 333 0.31 1.65 -19.18
N ASN A 334 0.90 2.51 -20.00
CA ASN A 334 2.28 2.40 -20.48
C ASN A 334 3.01 3.69 -20.11
N GLY A 335 4.21 3.60 -19.53
CA GLY A 335 4.90 4.82 -19.13
C GLY A 335 6.34 4.63 -18.70
N TRP A 336 7.06 5.75 -18.76
CA TRP A 336 8.43 5.91 -18.34
C TRP A 336 8.55 6.97 -17.27
N TYR A 337 9.20 6.64 -16.17
CA TYR A 337 9.50 7.56 -15.09
C TYR A 337 11.00 7.65 -14.90
N LEU A 338 11.51 8.87 -14.98
CA LEU A 338 12.91 9.19 -14.69
C LEU A 338 12.94 10.07 -13.43
N ALA A 339 13.80 9.76 -12.49
CA ALA A 339 14.05 10.60 -11.33
C ALA A 339 15.53 10.71 -11.01
N ALA A 340 15.93 11.87 -10.52
CA ALA A 340 17.27 12.17 -10.09
C ALA A 340 17.24 12.82 -8.70
N GLU A 341 18.12 12.38 -7.82
CA GLU A 341 18.37 13.00 -6.52
C GLU A 341 19.84 13.39 -6.42
N ALA A 342 20.12 14.62 -5.98
CA ALA A 342 21.47 15.13 -5.88
C ALA A 342 21.64 15.99 -4.62
N THR A 343 22.79 15.84 -3.97
CA THR A 343 23.26 16.71 -2.88
C THR A 343 24.63 17.29 -3.24
N PRO A 344 24.68 18.18 -4.27
CA PRO A 344 25.95 18.67 -4.83
C PRO A 344 26.68 19.67 -3.92
N LEU A 345 25.94 20.36 -3.07
CA LEU A 345 26.43 21.40 -2.16
C LEU A 345 26.01 21.07 -0.74
N GLU A 346 26.80 21.54 0.22
CA GLU A 346 26.48 21.43 1.62
C GLU A 346 25.12 22.06 1.94
N HIS A 347 24.30 21.40 2.71
CA HIS A 347 22.95 21.83 3.09
C HIS A 347 21.89 21.83 1.97
N TRP A 348 22.26 21.54 0.71
CA TRP A 348 21.32 21.49 -0.41
C TRP A 348 21.01 20.06 -0.84
N LYS A 349 19.72 19.79 -0.98
CA LYS A 349 19.21 18.55 -1.59
C LYS A 349 18.25 18.89 -2.72
N PHE A 350 18.54 18.38 -3.90
CA PHE A 350 17.69 18.53 -5.08
C PHE A 350 17.07 17.19 -5.45
N PHE A 351 15.84 17.26 -5.95
CA PHE A 351 15.15 16.14 -6.55
C PHE A 351 14.43 16.63 -7.79
N ALA A 352 14.56 15.91 -8.88
CA ALA A 352 13.82 16.15 -10.11
C ALA A 352 13.22 14.85 -10.62
N SER A 353 12.01 14.91 -11.20
CA SER A 353 11.41 13.74 -11.83
C SER A 353 10.53 14.13 -13.02
N LEU A 354 10.47 13.22 -14.00
CA LEU A 354 9.63 13.31 -15.18
C LEU A 354 8.93 11.96 -15.37
N ASP A 355 7.62 11.95 -15.47
CA ASP A 355 6.80 10.80 -15.77
C ASP A 355 6.00 11.03 -17.04
N LEU A 356 6.25 10.22 -18.05
CA LEU A 356 5.54 10.20 -19.31
C LEU A 356 4.68 8.94 -19.34
N PHE A 357 3.38 9.10 -19.58
CA PHE A 357 2.46 7.97 -19.53
C PHE A 357 1.36 8.10 -20.59
N SER A 358 0.88 6.94 -21.02
CA SER A 358 -0.23 6.81 -21.95
C SER A 358 -1.21 5.73 -21.47
N PHE A 359 -2.44 5.89 -21.89
CA PHE A 359 -3.53 4.95 -21.62
C PHE A 359 -4.08 4.45 -22.97
N PRO A 360 -3.72 3.26 -23.40
CA PRO A 360 -4.14 2.71 -24.70
C PRO A 360 -5.65 2.50 -24.84
N TRP A 361 -6.38 2.35 -23.71
CA TRP A 361 -7.81 2.21 -23.66
C TRP A 361 -8.48 3.39 -22.94
N TRP A 362 -9.79 3.54 -23.12
CA TRP A 362 -10.60 4.57 -22.48
C TRP A 362 -10.45 4.56 -20.96
N LYS A 363 -10.64 5.73 -20.35
CA LYS A 363 -10.67 5.90 -18.90
C LYS A 363 -11.94 6.61 -18.46
N TYR A 364 -12.21 6.61 -17.17
CA TYR A 364 -13.29 7.39 -16.62
C TYR A 364 -13.14 8.87 -17.02
N ARG A 365 -14.18 9.42 -17.68
CA ARG A 365 -14.23 10.78 -18.26
C ARG A 365 -13.21 11.03 -19.39
N ILE A 366 -12.78 10.00 -20.08
CA ILE A 366 -11.91 10.12 -21.24
C ILE A 366 -12.34 9.05 -22.25
N SER A 367 -12.94 9.49 -23.37
CA SER A 367 -13.61 8.63 -24.34
C SER A 367 -12.73 8.25 -25.54
N LYS A 368 -11.39 8.34 -25.39
CA LYS A 368 -10.38 7.88 -26.35
C LYS A 368 -9.10 7.49 -25.64
N PRO A 369 -8.15 6.81 -26.31
CA PRO A 369 -6.79 6.67 -25.83
C PRO A 369 -6.20 8.03 -25.46
N SER A 370 -5.46 8.11 -24.36
CA SER A 370 -4.99 9.39 -23.82
C SER A 370 -3.58 9.30 -23.30
N GLN A 371 -2.93 10.44 -23.16
CA GLN A 371 -1.57 10.55 -22.65
C GLN A 371 -1.43 11.69 -21.63
N GLY A 372 -0.32 11.68 -20.93
CA GLY A 372 -0.02 12.73 -19.97
C GLY A 372 1.43 12.78 -19.56
N MET A 373 1.77 13.87 -18.91
CA MET A 373 3.10 14.14 -18.38
C MET A 373 2.99 14.72 -16.96
N ASP A 374 3.90 14.32 -16.07
CA ASP A 374 3.99 14.80 -14.70
C ASP A 374 5.45 15.10 -14.36
N GLY A 375 5.83 16.37 -14.40
CA GLY A 375 7.17 16.85 -14.07
C GLY A 375 7.20 17.46 -12.67
N MET A 376 8.26 17.20 -11.90
CA MET A 376 8.42 17.76 -10.57
C MET A 376 9.88 18.13 -10.31
N PHE A 377 10.06 19.28 -9.68
CA PHE A 377 11.36 19.74 -9.16
C PHE A 377 11.22 20.12 -7.69
N GLN A 378 12.16 19.69 -6.87
CA GLN A 378 12.23 20.04 -5.45
C GLN A 378 13.64 20.52 -5.10
N ALA A 379 13.71 21.55 -4.28
CA ALA A 379 14.94 22.01 -3.65
C ALA A 379 14.71 22.11 -2.14
N THR A 380 15.60 21.56 -1.36
CA THR A 380 15.59 21.65 0.10
C THR A 380 16.91 22.25 0.55
N TYR A 381 16.83 23.34 1.27
CA TYR A 381 17.98 24.01 1.89
C TYR A 381 17.88 23.90 3.40
N SER A 382 18.85 23.29 4.04
CA SER A 382 18.87 23.04 5.50
C SER A 382 20.20 23.50 6.10
N PRO A 383 20.42 24.84 6.27
CA PRO A 383 21.70 25.38 6.76
C PRO A 383 22.00 24.97 8.20
N ARG A 384 20.97 24.65 8.97
CA ARG A 384 21.07 24.20 10.36
C ARG A 384 20.02 23.11 10.62
N ARG A 385 20.25 22.30 11.65
CA ARG A 385 19.30 21.23 12.06
C ARG A 385 17.90 21.73 12.39
N ASN A 386 17.80 22.99 12.82
CA ASN A 386 16.55 23.63 13.24
C ASN A 386 15.91 24.55 12.18
N LEU A 387 16.52 24.68 10.99
CA LEU A 387 16.01 25.55 9.93
C LEU A 387 16.01 24.76 8.60
N SER A 388 14.87 24.69 7.93
CA SER A 388 14.74 24.09 6.60
C SER A 388 13.78 24.89 5.74
N VAL A 389 14.22 25.18 4.51
CA VAL A 389 13.42 25.77 3.44
C VAL A 389 13.20 24.71 2.38
N TYR A 390 11.97 24.46 2.03
CA TYR A 390 11.57 23.49 1.02
C TYR A 390 10.78 24.18 -0.08
N LEU A 391 11.25 24.04 -1.30
CA LEU A 391 10.59 24.52 -2.52
C LEU A 391 10.20 23.31 -3.37
N ASN A 392 9.00 23.34 -3.91
CA ASN A 392 8.52 22.32 -4.81
C ASN A 392 7.69 22.96 -5.93
N TYR A 393 8.03 22.62 -7.15
CA TYR A 393 7.26 22.95 -8.33
C TYR A 393 6.84 21.67 -9.02
N ARG A 394 5.56 21.55 -9.38
CA ARG A 394 5.01 20.41 -10.12
C ARG A 394 4.20 20.91 -11.29
N TYR A 395 4.55 20.40 -12.45
CA TYR A 395 3.80 20.56 -13.68
C TYR A 395 3.11 19.24 -14.02
N ARG A 396 1.83 19.28 -14.34
CA ARG A 396 1.07 18.10 -14.73
C ARG A 396 0.17 18.42 -15.91
N GLN A 397 0.31 17.65 -16.96
CA GLN A 397 -0.58 17.66 -18.12
C GLN A 397 -1.32 16.33 -18.18
N LYS A 398 -2.65 16.40 -18.36
CA LYS A 398 -3.49 15.22 -18.59
C LYS A 398 -4.62 15.59 -19.53
N GLU A 399 -5.03 14.65 -20.35
CA GLU A 399 -6.20 14.80 -21.20
C GLU A 399 -7.49 14.51 -20.42
N ARG A 400 -8.56 15.25 -20.75
CA ARG A 400 -9.90 15.08 -20.18
C ARG A 400 -10.95 15.47 -21.20
N ASP A 401 -12.10 14.78 -21.16
CA ASP A 401 -13.27 15.17 -21.95
C ASP A 401 -13.90 16.46 -21.41
N VAL A 402 -14.13 17.40 -22.32
CA VAL A 402 -14.82 18.66 -22.08
C VAL A 402 -16.10 18.64 -22.94
N PRO A 403 -17.26 19.02 -22.38
CA PRO A 403 -18.49 19.17 -23.17
C PRO A 403 -18.31 20.25 -24.23
N GLU A 404 -18.73 19.97 -25.44
CA GLU A 404 -18.78 20.92 -26.57
C GLU A 404 -20.11 20.78 -27.33
N THR A 405 -20.47 21.79 -28.10
CA THR A 405 -21.70 21.78 -28.91
C THR A 405 -21.61 20.63 -29.93
N GLY A 406 -22.43 19.60 -29.71
CA GLY A 406 -22.42 18.37 -30.54
C GLY A 406 -21.72 17.17 -29.99
N GLY A 407 -21.10 17.22 -28.75
CA GLY A 407 -20.49 16.05 -28.15
C GLY A 407 -19.49 16.34 -27.06
N LYS A 408 -18.44 15.50 -26.99
CA LYS A 408 -17.33 15.65 -26.06
C LYS A 408 -16.02 15.67 -26.85
N VAL A 409 -15.16 16.65 -26.55
CA VAL A 409 -13.82 16.74 -27.10
C VAL A 409 -12.81 16.51 -25.98
N THR A 410 -11.81 15.66 -26.23
CA THR A 410 -10.75 15.43 -25.26
C THR A 410 -9.64 16.46 -25.47
N LEU A 411 -9.43 17.30 -24.46
CA LEU A 411 -8.45 18.37 -24.45
C LEU A 411 -7.40 18.16 -23.34
N PRO A 412 -6.17 18.65 -23.52
CA PRO A 412 -5.16 18.67 -22.46
C PRO A 412 -5.54 19.69 -21.38
N VAL A 413 -5.42 19.26 -20.14
CA VAL A 413 -5.61 20.11 -18.95
C VAL A 413 -4.27 20.23 -18.24
N TYR A 414 -3.87 21.45 -17.96
CA TYR A 414 -2.58 21.78 -17.36
C TYR A 414 -2.76 22.18 -15.90
N HIS A 415 -1.93 21.65 -15.03
CA HIS A 415 -1.90 22.00 -13.61
C HIS A 415 -0.48 22.40 -13.20
N HIS A 416 -0.35 23.60 -12.69
CA HIS A 416 0.88 24.10 -12.08
C HIS A 416 0.68 24.18 -10.57
N LYS A 417 1.58 23.59 -9.80
CA LYS A 417 1.53 23.66 -8.35
C LYS A 417 2.91 24.07 -7.82
N PHE A 418 2.92 25.21 -7.17
CA PHE A 418 4.08 25.69 -6.42
C PHE A 418 3.81 25.54 -4.92
N ARG A 419 4.81 25.09 -4.17
CA ARG A 419 4.78 25.01 -2.71
C ARG A 419 6.10 25.46 -2.15
N CYS A 420 6.04 26.45 -1.26
CA CYS A 420 7.14 26.87 -0.41
C CYS A 420 6.81 26.49 1.03
N ARG A 421 7.77 25.93 1.76
CA ARG A 421 7.61 25.61 3.19
C ARG A 421 8.84 26.06 3.94
N LEU A 422 8.65 26.89 4.95
CA LEU A 422 9.64 27.22 5.96
C LEU A 422 9.36 26.40 7.22
N THR A 423 10.36 25.70 7.71
CA THR A 423 10.28 24.98 8.99
C THR A 423 11.37 25.51 9.89
N TYR A 424 11.00 26.03 11.05
CA TYR A 424 11.91 26.49 12.10
C TYR A 424 11.57 25.77 13.41
N MET A 425 12.57 25.16 14.03
CA MET A 425 12.43 24.38 15.25
C MET A 425 13.34 24.96 16.35
N PRO A 426 12.94 26.07 17.00
CA PRO A 426 13.62 26.51 18.20
C PRO A 426 13.44 25.49 19.33
N LYS A 427 14.26 25.57 20.38
CA LYS A 427 14.14 24.62 21.51
C LYS A 427 12.71 24.61 22.05
N GLY A 428 12.05 23.45 22.01
CA GLY A 428 10.71 23.21 22.54
C GLY A 428 9.53 23.55 21.61
N PHE A 429 9.76 24.11 20.41
CA PHE A 429 8.65 24.46 19.49
C PHE A 429 8.94 24.06 18.05
N VAL A 430 7.88 23.83 17.29
CA VAL A 430 7.95 23.61 15.84
C VAL A 430 7.07 24.64 15.13
N CYS A 431 7.68 25.58 14.44
CA CYS A 431 6.97 26.54 13.58
C CYS A 431 7.07 26.06 12.14
N ARG A 432 5.93 25.90 11.49
CA ARG A 432 5.85 25.51 10.07
C ARG A 432 4.86 26.39 9.35
N THR A 433 5.30 27.01 8.26
CA THR A 433 4.41 27.69 7.30
C THR A 433 4.55 27.04 5.92
N THR A 434 3.44 27.04 5.17
CA THR A 434 3.40 26.40 3.84
C THR A 434 2.62 27.26 2.88
#